data_de1fdd99c989b225fae68bfe90b8b4ea
#
_entry.id   de1fdd99c989b225fae68bfe90b8b4ea
#
_cell.length_a   1.000
_cell.length_b   1.000
_cell.length_c   1.000
_cell.angle_alpha   90.00
_cell.angle_beta   90.00
_cell.angle_gamma   90.00
#
_symmetry.space_group_name_H-M   'P 1'
#
loop_
_entity.id
_entity.type
_entity.pdbx_description
1 polymer ?
#
loop_
_entity_poly.entity_id
_entity_poly.type
_entity_poly.pdbx_seq_one_letter_code
_entity_poly.pdbx_strand_id
1 'polypeptide(L)'
;MDLVIIITSLLTGLFIIIKVRSVIKKSNQRKRERERREKERELISSVTPLNRGTETERLLILELLENDTPPITIYHDLIVKKPNDKFSQIDLVLVMTEGIIVFEVKDYSGWLYGSGNTTNWTQVLSYGNEKFKFYNPIKQNRQHITELKKTLKQFKNIPFFSVIVFYGDCELKEISYIPKNTYLVKPHRVMEVVNKIKEENEPTNYTNKREVVDKLKELVSLGENVDYQEQHIENINDMIGKNRIYG
;
A
#
# COMPACT_ATOMS: atom_id res chain seq x y z
N MET A 1 0.69 66.09 21.24
CA MET A 1 -0.40 65.03 21.32
C MET A 1 -0.62 64.35 19.98
N ASP A 2 -0.44 65.05 18.87
CA ASP A 2 -0.80 64.57 17.51
C ASP A 2 0.15 63.47 16.95
N LEU A 3 1.45 63.52 17.26
CA LEU A 3 2.44 62.55 16.72
C LEU A 3 2.20 61.14 17.28
N VAL A 4 1.83 60.99 18.54
CA VAL A 4 1.53 59.70 19.16
C VAL A 4 0.29 59.05 18.55
N ILE A 5 -0.72 59.87 18.26
CA ILE A 5 -1.99 59.38 17.64
C ILE A 5 -1.71 58.89 16.20
N ILE A 6 -0.86 59.57 15.45
CA ILE A 6 -0.47 59.20 14.09
C ILE A 6 0.30 57.83 14.10
N ILE A 7 1.28 57.70 15.03
CA ILE A 7 2.07 56.49 15.15
C ILE A 7 1.21 55.27 15.56
N THR A 8 0.31 55.42 16.52
CA THR A 8 -0.63 54.38 16.95
C THR A 8 -1.58 53.95 15.84
N SER A 9 -2.10 54.90 15.05
CA SER A 9 -2.96 54.64 13.89
C SER A 9 -2.21 53.87 12.80
N LEU A 10 -0.94 54.23 12.51
CA LEU A 10 -0.11 53.52 11.54
C LEU A 10 0.21 52.08 12.01
N LEU A 11 0.52 51.88 13.27
CA LEU A 11 0.80 50.56 13.84
C LEU A 11 -0.44 49.66 13.84
N THR A 12 -1.60 50.20 14.19
CA THR A 12 -2.90 49.46 14.09
C THR A 12 -3.23 49.10 12.66
N GLY A 13 -3.05 50.02 11.70
CA GLY A 13 -3.24 49.75 10.28
C GLY A 13 -2.31 48.66 9.77
N LEU A 14 -1.01 48.71 10.13
CA LEU A 14 -0.05 47.67 9.76
C LEU A 14 -0.43 46.31 10.37
N PHE A 15 -0.86 46.27 11.62
CA PHE A 15 -1.31 45.05 12.28
C PHE A 15 -2.54 44.43 11.61
N ILE A 16 -3.51 45.27 11.21
CA ILE A 16 -4.69 44.80 10.44
C ILE A 16 -4.27 44.22 9.10
N ILE A 17 -3.37 44.87 8.36
CA ILE A 17 -2.87 44.38 7.07
C ILE A 17 -2.17 43.03 7.23
N ILE A 18 -1.34 42.85 8.25
CA ILE A 18 -0.65 41.58 8.54
C ILE A 18 -1.68 40.49 8.84
N LYS A 19 -2.69 40.77 9.68
CA LYS A 19 -3.77 39.81 9.97
C LYS A 19 -4.57 39.42 8.72
N VAL A 20 -4.97 40.38 7.91
CA VAL A 20 -5.71 40.12 6.66
C VAL A 20 -4.87 39.25 5.70
N ARG A 21 -3.60 39.61 5.50
CA ARG A 21 -2.68 38.79 4.68
C ARG A 21 -2.55 37.35 5.21
N SER A 22 -2.46 37.18 6.52
CA SER A 22 -2.38 35.85 7.15
C SER A 22 -3.65 35.02 6.92
N VAL A 23 -4.83 35.64 7.01
CA VAL A 23 -6.12 34.99 6.76
C VAL A 23 -6.23 34.57 5.29
N ILE A 24 -5.88 35.48 4.36
CA ILE A 24 -5.88 35.17 2.91
C ILE A 24 -4.90 34.04 2.61
N LYS A 25 -3.70 34.06 3.17
CA LYS A 25 -2.70 32.98 2.99
C LYS A 25 -3.23 31.63 3.46
N LYS A 26 -3.86 31.56 4.66
CA LYS A 26 -4.49 30.35 5.20
C LYS A 26 -5.65 29.87 4.33
N SER A 27 -6.49 30.78 3.84
CA SER A 27 -7.60 30.46 2.94
C SER A 27 -7.11 29.85 1.63
N ASN A 28 -6.11 30.46 1.00
CA ASN A 28 -5.51 29.98 -0.25
C ASN A 28 -4.81 28.62 -0.04
N GLN A 29 -4.14 28.42 1.10
CA GLN A 29 -3.54 27.13 1.44
C GLN A 29 -4.59 26.03 1.57
N ARG A 30 -5.70 26.30 2.31
CA ARG A 30 -6.83 25.35 2.46
C ARG A 30 -7.47 25.00 1.10
N LYS A 31 -7.59 26.00 0.20
CA LYS A 31 -8.12 25.78 -1.14
C LYS A 31 -7.21 24.83 -1.93
N ARG A 32 -5.91 25.11 -1.96
CA ARG A 32 -4.91 24.22 -2.64
C ARG A 32 -4.89 22.81 -2.06
N GLU A 33 -5.00 22.65 -0.75
CA GLU A 33 -5.05 21.35 -0.09
C GLU A 33 -6.32 20.56 -0.49
N ARG A 34 -7.48 21.26 -0.62
CA ARG A 34 -8.73 20.64 -1.09
C ARG A 34 -8.60 20.17 -2.54
N GLU A 35 -8.11 21.05 -3.43
CA GLU A 35 -7.91 20.74 -4.85
C GLU A 35 -6.93 19.56 -5.03
N ARG A 36 -5.85 19.51 -4.22
CA ARG A 36 -4.92 18.38 -4.23
C ARG A 36 -5.59 17.09 -3.80
N ARG A 37 -6.30 17.08 -2.68
CA ARG A 37 -7.02 15.89 -2.18
C ARG A 37 -8.09 15.40 -3.17
N GLU A 38 -8.76 16.31 -3.84
CA GLU A 38 -9.76 15.95 -4.86
C GLU A 38 -9.09 15.25 -6.04
N LYS A 39 -7.98 15.80 -6.53
CA LYS A 39 -7.17 15.17 -7.58
C LYS A 39 -6.62 13.79 -7.17
N GLU A 40 -6.09 13.65 -5.95
CA GLU A 40 -5.63 12.36 -5.41
C GLU A 40 -6.78 11.33 -5.38
N ARG A 41 -7.98 11.74 -4.96
CA ARG A 41 -9.19 10.89 -4.95
C ARG A 41 -9.62 10.48 -6.35
N GLU A 42 -9.60 11.38 -7.31
CA GLU A 42 -9.88 11.07 -8.71
C GLU A 42 -8.88 10.06 -9.28
N LEU A 43 -7.58 10.25 -9.02
CA LEU A 43 -6.55 9.29 -9.42
C LEU A 43 -6.82 7.91 -8.83
N ILE A 44 -7.01 7.79 -7.52
CA ILE A 44 -7.29 6.50 -6.86
C ILE A 44 -8.57 5.88 -7.45
N SER A 45 -9.61 6.67 -7.71
CA SER A 45 -10.88 6.18 -8.25
C SER A 45 -10.76 5.62 -9.66
N SER A 46 -9.69 5.93 -10.39
CA SER A 46 -9.41 5.31 -11.69
C SER A 46 -8.98 3.83 -11.59
N VAL A 47 -8.61 3.37 -10.38
CA VAL A 47 -8.19 1.99 -10.11
C VAL A 47 -9.20 1.27 -9.23
N THR A 48 -9.68 1.93 -8.15
CA THR A 48 -10.51 1.28 -7.12
C THR A 48 -11.49 2.27 -6.47
N PRO A 49 -12.68 1.82 -6.00
CA PRO A 49 -13.56 2.64 -5.18
C PRO A 49 -12.86 3.10 -3.88
N LEU A 50 -13.13 4.34 -3.46
CA LEU A 50 -12.45 4.95 -2.30
C LEU A 50 -12.78 4.31 -0.95
N ASN A 51 -13.85 3.53 -0.87
CA ASN A 51 -14.26 2.78 0.32
C ASN A 51 -13.71 1.34 0.35
N ARG A 52 -12.91 0.93 -0.65
CA ARG A 52 -12.36 -0.41 -0.76
C ARG A 52 -10.91 -0.47 -0.25
N GLY A 53 -10.56 -1.54 0.45
CA GLY A 53 -9.24 -1.76 1.03
C GLY A 53 -8.89 -0.78 2.15
N THR A 54 -7.65 -0.83 2.60
CA THR A 54 -7.10 0.06 3.63
C THR A 54 -6.64 1.41 3.04
N GLU A 55 -6.43 2.40 3.91
CA GLU A 55 -5.85 3.69 3.50
C GLU A 55 -4.44 3.52 2.93
N THR A 56 -3.62 2.68 3.54
CA THR A 56 -2.24 2.42 3.11
C THR A 56 -2.16 1.73 1.75
N GLU A 57 -3.10 0.84 1.41
CA GLU A 57 -3.20 0.27 0.06
C GLU A 57 -3.56 1.34 -0.97
N ARG A 58 -4.49 2.24 -0.66
CA ARG A 58 -4.83 3.38 -1.54
C ARG A 58 -3.69 4.37 -1.70
N LEU A 59 -2.89 4.60 -0.66
CA LEU A 59 -1.67 5.41 -0.75
C LEU A 59 -0.62 4.75 -1.67
N LEU A 60 -0.50 3.42 -1.65
CA LEU A 60 0.36 2.70 -2.58
C LEU A 60 -0.12 2.85 -4.03
N ILE A 61 -1.42 2.78 -4.27
CA ILE A 61 -2.01 3.03 -5.60
C ILE A 61 -1.66 4.46 -6.06
N LEU A 62 -1.83 5.44 -5.19
CA LEU A 62 -1.52 6.84 -5.49
C LEU A 62 -0.03 7.02 -5.84
N GLU A 63 0.87 6.43 -5.07
CA GLU A 63 2.33 6.46 -5.33
C GLU A 63 2.67 5.91 -6.72
N LEU A 64 2.05 4.79 -7.12
CA LEU A 64 2.23 4.22 -8.45
C LEU A 64 1.71 5.15 -9.56
N LEU A 65 0.51 5.72 -9.36
CA LEU A 65 -0.14 6.60 -10.35
C LEU A 65 0.58 7.94 -10.52
N GLU A 66 1.07 8.53 -9.43
CA GLU A 66 1.86 9.78 -9.46
C GLU A 66 3.23 9.61 -10.14
N ASN A 67 3.69 8.36 -10.28
CA ASN A 67 4.91 7.98 -11.00
C ASN A 67 4.60 7.33 -12.37
N ASP A 68 3.57 7.80 -13.05
CA ASP A 68 3.22 7.46 -14.43
C ASP A 68 2.89 5.98 -14.68
N THR A 69 2.52 5.21 -13.63
CA THR A 69 2.04 3.84 -13.80
C THR A 69 0.61 3.87 -14.36
N PRO A 70 0.34 3.23 -15.50
CA PRO A 70 -1.00 3.26 -16.08
C PRO A 70 -2.04 2.58 -15.18
N PRO A 71 -3.21 3.19 -14.90
CA PRO A 71 -4.24 2.62 -14.01
C PRO A 71 -4.67 1.20 -14.41
N ILE A 72 -4.74 0.92 -15.72
CA ILE A 72 -5.15 -0.38 -16.26
C ILE A 72 -4.20 -1.53 -15.91
N THR A 73 -3.00 -1.24 -15.43
CA THR A 73 -2.00 -2.25 -15.03
C THR A 73 -2.03 -2.54 -13.53
N ILE A 74 -2.81 -1.79 -12.76
CA ILE A 74 -2.92 -1.90 -11.30
C ILE A 74 -4.22 -2.62 -10.96
N TYR A 75 -4.14 -3.68 -10.18
CA TYR A 75 -5.27 -4.46 -9.70
C TYR A 75 -5.24 -4.48 -8.17
N HIS A 76 -6.32 -4.04 -7.55
CA HIS A 76 -6.42 -3.88 -6.10
C HIS A 76 -7.43 -4.84 -5.52
N ASP A 77 -7.10 -5.40 -4.34
CA ASP A 77 -8.02 -6.20 -3.54
C ASP A 77 -8.58 -7.42 -4.31
N LEU A 78 -7.67 -8.24 -4.84
CA LEU A 78 -8.01 -9.43 -5.60
C LEU A 78 -8.36 -10.59 -4.67
N ILE A 79 -9.43 -11.29 -4.98
CA ILE A 79 -9.80 -12.53 -4.27
C ILE A 79 -9.39 -13.74 -5.10
N VAL A 80 -8.57 -14.61 -4.51
CA VAL A 80 -8.15 -15.88 -5.11
C VAL A 80 -8.71 -17.04 -4.30
N LYS A 81 -9.39 -17.97 -4.98
CA LYS A 81 -9.92 -19.18 -4.36
C LYS A 81 -8.78 -20.15 -4.03
N LYS A 82 -8.76 -20.60 -2.76
CA LYS A 82 -7.86 -21.66 -2.28
C LYS A 82 -8.50 -23.04 -2.39
N PRO A 83 -7.70 -24.13 -2.27
CA PRO A 83 -8.25 -25.45 -1.98
C PRO A 83 -9.10 -25.39 -0.71
N ASN A 84 -10.18 -26.19 -0.66
CA ASN A 84 -11.12 -26.26 0.47
C ASN A 84 -12.07 -25.04 0.60
N ASP A 85 -12.43 -24.41 -0.50
CA ASP A 85 -13.37 -23.29 -0.58
C ASP A 85 -12.99 -22.06 0.30
N LYS A 86 -11.74 -21.96 0.72
CA LYS A 86 -11.20 -20.77 1.37
C LYS A 86 -10.75 -19.76 0.32
N PHE A 87 -10.66 -18.51 0.75
CA PHE A 87 -10.22 -17.41 -0.08
C PHE A 87 -8.93 -16.78 0.46
N SER A 88 -8.16 -16.19 -0.43
CA SER A 88 -7.02 -15.35 -0.14
C SER A 88 -7.25 -14.00 -0.77
N GLN A 89 -7.09 -12.95 -0.02
CA GLN A 89 -7.07 -11.59 -0.52
C GLN A 89 -5.62 -11.23 -0.83
N ILE A 90 -5.40 -10.60 -1.98
CA ILE A 90 -4.12 -10.02 -2.39
C ILE A 90 -4.30 -8.52 -2.44
N ASP A 91 -3.48 -7.79 -1.70
CA ASP A 91 -3.65 -6.35 -1.52
C ASP A 91 -3.53 -5.61 -2.86
N LEU A 92 -2.44 -5.82 -3.61
CA LEU A 92 -2.23 -5.15 -4.88
C LEU A 92 -1.37 -6.00 -5.84
N VAL A 93 -1.72 -5.95 -7.12
CA VAL A 93 -0.96 -6.55 -8.22
C VAL A 93 -0.67 -5.49 -9.28
N LEU A 94 0.59 -5.39 -9.70
CA LEU A 94 1.01 -4.57 -10.82
C LEU A 94 1.51 -5.47 -11.96
N VAL A 95 0.90 -5.33 -13.12
CA VAL A 95 1.31 -6.04 -14.35
C VAL A 95 2.24 -5.15 -15.16
N MET A 96 3.45 -5.63 -15.38
CA MET A 96 4.49 -4.93 -16.14
C MET A 96 4.92 -5.75 -17.36
N THR A 97 5.71 -5.15 -18.23
CA THR A 97 6.31 -5.84 -19.39
C THR A 97 7.24 -6.98 -18.94
N GLU A 98 7.94 -6.79 -17.83
CA GLU A 98 8.95 -7.70 -17.29
C GLU A 98 8.34 -8.81 -16.41
N GLY A 99 7.07 -8.69 -16.02
CA GLY A 99 6.38 -9.67 -15.19
C GLY A 99 5.30 -9.08 -14.31
N ILE A 100 4.99 -9.76 -13.23
CA ILE A 100 3.93 -9.38 -12.28
C ILE A 100 4.55 -9.11 -10.91
N ILE A 101 4.33 -7.93 -10.37
CA ILE A 101 4.63 -7.60 -8.98
C ILE A 101 3.39 -7.86 -8.13
N VAL A 102 3.55 -8.61 -7.05
CA VAL A 102 2.52 -8.78 -6.02
C VAL A 102 2.99 -8.04 -4.77
N PHE A 103 2.19 -7.07 -4.37
CA PHE A 103 2.45 -6.29 -3.18
C PHE A 103 1.69 -6.85 -1.98
N GLU A 104 2.32 -6.79 -0.84
CA GLU A 104 1.74 -7.01 0.49
C GLU A 104 1.96 -5.74 1.30
N VAL A 105 0.90 -5.15 1.81
CA VAL A 105 0.95 -3.88 2.53
C VAL A 105 0.84 -4.14 4.03
N LYS A 106 1.74 -3.58 4.80
CA LYS A 106 1.76 -3.70 6.26
C LYS A 106 1.88 -2.32 6.90
N ASP A 107 1.00 -2.05 7.85
CA ASP A 107 1.04 -0.82 8.66
C ASP A 107 1.41 -1.17 10.08
N TYR A 108 2.68 -0.96 10.41
CA TYR A 108 3.25 -1.28 11.73
C TYR A 108 4.03 -0.11 12.31
N SER A 109 4.16 -0.10 13.63
CA SER A 109 5.05 0.80 14.37
C SER A 109 6.11 0.01 15.13
N GLY A 110 7.15 0.71 15.63
CA GLY A 110 8.22 0.13 16.44
C GLY A 110 9.21 -0.70 15.64
N TRP A 111 9.86 -1.66 16.28
CA TRP A 111 10.92 -2.47 15.67
C TRP A 111 10.39 -3.82 15.21
N LEU A 112 10.76 -4.21 14.00
CA LEU A 112 10.38 -5.48 13.41
C LEU A 112 11.62 -6.39 13.27
N TYR A 113 11.51 -7.59 13.80
CA TYR A 113 12.53 -8.64 13.75
C TYR A 113 11.95 -9.88 13.06
N GLY A 114 12.75 -10.53 12.22
CA GLY A 114 12.26 -11.73 11.55
C GLY A 114 13.25 -12.39 10.60
N SER A 115 12.76 -13.45 10.00
CA SER A 115 13.48 -14.20 8.98
C SER A 115 12.51 -14.72 7.93
N GLY A 116 12.92 -14.79 6.67
CA GLY A 116 12.13 -15.41 5.60
C GLY A 116 11.80 -16.89 5.87
N ASN A 117 12.55 -17.55 6.73
CA ASN A 117 12.38 -18.97 7.06
C ASN A 117 11.41 -19.21 8.23
N THR A 118 11.23 -18.25 9.15
CA THR A 118 10.34 -18.40 10.32
C THR A 118 8.88 -18.24 9.95
N THR A 119 7.97 -18.82 10.72
CA THR A 119 6.52 -18.68 10.51
C THR A 119 6.02 -17.33 10.97
N ASN A 120 6.55 -16.83 12.07
CA ASN A 120 6.16 -15.54 12.65
C ASN A 120 7.36 -14.61 12.74
N TRP A 121 7.08 -13.32 12.64
CA TRP A 121 7.98 -12.23 12.98
C TRP A 121 7.59 -11.65 14.33
N THR A 122 8.44 -10.78 14.87
CA THR A 122 8.21 -10.10 16.15
C THR A 122 8.20 -8.60 15.95
N GLN A 123 7.14 -7.96 16.42
CA GLN A 123 7.06 -6.51 16.60
C GLN A 123 7.41 -6.17 18.04
N VAL A 124 8.23 -5.14 18.24
CA VAL A 124 8.67 -4.65 19.56
C VAL A 124 8.26 -3.19 19.68
N LEU A 125 7.41 -2.92 20.67
CA LEU A 125 6.91 -1.59 20.99
C LEU A 125 7.44 -1.11 22.34
N SER A 126 7.13 0.14 22.69
CA SER A 126 7.43 0.75 24.00
C SER A 126 8.90 0.58 24.42
N TYR A 127 9.81 0.80 23.47
CA TYR A 127 11.27 0.67 23.67
C TYR A 127 11.71 -0.71 24.21
N GLY A 128 11.01 -1.77 23.79
CA GLY A 128 11.35 -3.14 24.13
C GLY A 128 10.46 -3.79 25.20
N ASN A 129 9.55 -3.03 25.81
CA ASN A 129 8.68 -3.53 26.88
C ASN A 129 7.54 -4.42 26.40
N GLU A 130 7.09 -4.23 25.14
CA GLU A 130 5.97 -4.99 24.57
C GLU A 130 6.41 -5.72 23.31
N LYS A 131 6.08 -7.00 23.22
CA LYS A 131 6.43 -7.86 22.07
C LYS A 131 5.19 -8.59 21.57
N PHE A 132 4.96 -8.48 20.26
CA PHE A 132 3.86 -9.14 19.58
C PHE A 132 4.39 -10.01 18.44
N LYS A 133 3.79 -11.18 18.26
CA LYS A 133 4.09 -12.02 17.10
C LYS A 133 3.04 -11.81 16.03
N PHE A 134 3.47 -11.76 14.78
CA PHE A 134 2.59 -11.70 13.62
C PHE A 134 3.09 -12.63 12.52
N TYR A 135 2.20 -13.03 11.63
CA TYR A 135 2.55 -13.93 10.56
C TYR A 135 3.58 -13.29 9.61
N ASN A 136 4.55 -14.08 9.16
CA ASN A 136 5.63 -13.64 8.30
C ASN A 136 5.11 -13.12 6.95
N PRO A 137 5.26 -11.81 6.65
CA PRO A 137 4.72 -11.21 5.43
C PRO A 137 5.41 -11.73 4.16
N ILE A 138 6.66 -12.18 4.24
CA ILE A 138 7.35 -12.84 3.11
C ILE A 138 6.65 -14.15 2.77
N LYS A 139 6.26 -14.95 3.77
CA LYS A 139 5.53 -16.20 3.56
C LYS A 139 4.10 -15.94 3.07
N GLN A 140 3.45 -14.92 3.60
CA GLN A 140 2.12 -14.51 3.18
C GLN A 140 2.12 -14.15 1.69
N ASN A 141 2.96 -13.22 1.28
CA ASN A 141 3.00 -12.78 -0.12
C ASN A 141 3.47 -13.89 -1.07
N ARG A 142 4.40 -14.75 -0.63
CA ARG A 142 4.79 -15.95 -1.40
C ARG A 142 3.61 -16.90 -1.62
N GLN A 143 2.72 -17.04 -0.64
CA GLN A 143 1.50 -17.83 -0.78
C GLN A 143 0.54 -17.19 -1.79
N HIS A 144 0.33 -15.87 -1.72
CA HIS A 144 -0.46 -15.12 -2.71
C HIS A 144 0.06 -15.33 -4.13
N ILE A 145 1.37 -15.21 -4.34
CA ILE A 145 2.01 -15.48 -5.63
C ILE A 145 1.76 -16.93 -6.08
N THR A 146 1.86 -17.89 -5.17
CA THR A 146 1.63 -19.31 -5.49
C THR A 146 0.19 -19.56 -5.96
N GLU A 147 -0.77 -18.94 -5.30
CA GLU A 147 -2.20 -19.06 -5.65
C GLU A 147 -2.51 -18.33 -6.95
N LEU A 148 -1.97 -17.14 -7.15
CA LEU A 148 -2.12 -16.39 -8.39
C LEU A 148 -1.50 -17.13 -9.58
N LYS A 149 -0.33 -17.75 -9.41
CA LYS A 149 0.29 -18.62 -10.43
C LYS A 149 -0.60 -19.80 -10.81
N LYS A 150 -1.30 -20.41 -9.85
CA LYS A 150 -2.26 -21.50 -10.14
C LYS A 150 -3.46 -21.01 -10.93
N THR A 151 -3.95 -19.83 -10.60
CA THR A 151 -5.05 -19.20 -11.34
C THR A 151 -4.64 -18.82 -12.76
N LEU A 152 -3.40 -18.36 -12.92
CA LEU A 152 -2.81 -17.99 -14.21
C LEU A 152 -2.00 -19.13 -14.87
N LYS A 153 -2.26 -20.40 -14.51
CA LYS A 153 -1.46 -21.59 -14.93
C LYS A 153 -1.32 -21.77 -16.45
N GLN A 154 -2.25 -21.26 -17.22
CA GLN A 154 -2.20 -21.26 -18.69
C GLN A 154 -1.15 -20.29 -19.27
N PHE A 155 -0.69 -19.30 -18.47
CA PHE A 155 0.32 -18.33 -18.84
C PHE A 155 1.66 -18.73 -18.22
N LYS A 156 2.30 -19.73 -18.81
CA LYS A 156 3.60 -20.23 -18.34
C LYS A 156 4.68 -19.17 -18.56
N ASN A 157 5.68 -19.18 -17.67
CA ASN A 157 6.89 -18.37 -17.75
C ASN A 157 6.74 -16.86 -17.48
N ILE A 158 5.65 -16.44 -16.83
CA ILE A 158 5.58 -15.06 -16.31
C ILE A 158 6.42 -14.97 -15.04
N PRO A 159 7.43 -14.09 -14.98
CA PRO A 159 8.14 -13.80 -13.74
C PRO A 159 7.22 -13.14 -12.71
N PHE A 160 7.43 -13.49 -11.44
CA PHE A 160 6.73 -12.87 -10.33
C PHE A 160 7.72 -12.29 -9.33
N PHE A 161 7.43 -11.10 -8.85
CA PHE A 161 8.20 -10.37 -7.86
C PHE A 161 7.33 -10.11 -6.63
N SER A 162 7.92 -10.29 -5.46
CA SER A 162 7.27 -10.07 -4.17
C SER A 162 7.76 -8.75 -3.58
N VAL A 163 6.85 -7.80 -3.32
CA VAL A 163 7.20 -6.52 -2.69
C VAL A 163 6.34 -6.35 -1.44
N ILE A 164 6.99 -6.29 -0.28
CA ILE A 164 6.33 -6.04 1.00
C ILE A 164 6.60 -4.58 1.38
N VAL A 165 5.53 -3.79 1.47
CA VAL A 165 5.60 -2.35 1.74
C VAL A 165 5.20 -2.09 3.18
N PHE A 166 6.14 -1.55 3.97
CA PHE A 166 5.93 -1.26 5.39
C PHE A 166 5.62 0.22 5.61
N TYR A 167 4.35 0.52 5.81
CA TYR A 167 3.85 1.81 6.28
C TYR A 167 4.06 1.99 7.79
N GLY A 168 3.62 3.13 8.31
CA GLY A 168 3.79 3.48 9.72
C GLY A 168 5.24 3.73 10.14
N ASP A 169 5.43 3.97 11.41
CA ASP A 169 6.75 4.31 12.00
C ASP A 169 7.53 3.06 12.42
N CYS A 170 7.45 1.99 11.63
CA CYS A 170 8.22 0.79 11.91
C CYS A 170 9.63 0.86 11.33
N GLU A 171 10.55 0.16 11.98
CA GLU A 171 11.93 -0.03 11.55
C GLU A 171 12.26 -1.51 11.43
N LEU A 172 12.75 -1.94 10.26
CA LEU A 172 13.25 -3.31 10.04
C LEU A 172 14.64 -3.42 10.66
N LYS A 173 14.75 -4.08 11.82
CA LYS A 173 16.03 -4.19 12.56
C LYS A 173 16.88 -5.34 12.07
N GLU A 174 16.42 -6.56 12.28
CA GLU A 174 17.17 -7.78 11.92
C GLU A 174 16.27 -8.69 11.10
N ILE A 175 16.36 -8.53 9.78
CA ILE A 175 15.64 -9.39 8.85
C ILE A 175 16.64 -10.21 8.05
N SER A 176 16.49 -11.52 8.10
CA SER A 176 17.41 -12.47 7.45
C SER A 176 16.70 -13.40 6.47
N TYR A 177 17.46 -14.07 5.61
CA TYR A 177 16.97 -15.07 4.65
C TYR A 177 15.84 -14.55 3.76
N ILE A 178 16.03 -13.35 3.14
CA ILE A 178 15.10 -12.79 2.16
C ILE A 178 15.25 -13.58 0.84
N PRO A 179 14.18 -14.20 0.31
CA PRO A 179 14.24 -14.95 -0.94
C PRO A 179 14.59 -14.07 -2.15
N LYS A 180 15.12 -14.67 -3.20
CA LYS A 180 15.31 -13.99 -4.49
C LYS A 180 13.96 -13.41 -4.99
N ASN A 181 14.02 -12.29 -5.68
CA ASN A 181 12.86 -11.56 -6.20
C ASN A 181 11.86 -11.12 -5.10
N THR A 182 12.36 -10.95 -3.87
CA THR A 182 11.58 -10.44 -2.74
C THR A 182 12.22 -9.17 -2.21
N TYR A 183 11.43 -8.12 -2.04
CA TYR A 183 11.86 -6.79 -1.62
C TYR A 183 11.04 -6.34 -0.41
N LEU A 184 11.72 -5.80 0.59
CA LEU A 184 11.12 -5.23 1.81
C LEU A 184 11.42 -3.74 1.79
N VAL A 185 10.39 -2.91 1.67
CA VAL A 185 10.60 -1.48 1.44
C VAL A 185 9.68 -0.60 2.28
N LYS A 186 10.10 0.63 2.48
CA LYS A 186 9.22 1.73 2.92
C LYS A 186 8.52 2.35 1.69
N PRO A 187 7.36 3.02 1.85
CA PRO A 187 6.58 3.56 0.73
C PRO A 187 7.40 4.37 -0.26
N HIS A 188 8.21 5.31 0.22
CA HIS A 188 9.03 6.19 -0.62
C HIS A 188 10.10 5.47 -1.46
N ARG A 189 10.32 4.17 -1.26
CA ARG A 189 11.27 3.34 -2.03
C ARG A 189 10.58 2.36 -2.99
N VAL A 190 9.26 2.39 -3.06
CA VAL A 190 8.50 1.48 -3.94
C VAL A 190 8.92 1.65 -5.38
N MET A 191 8.99 2.88 -5.87
CA MET A 191 9.35 3.17 -7.26
C MET A 191 10.80 2.84 -7.58
N GLU A 192 11.71 2.93 -6.61
CA GLU A 192 13.09 2.45 -6.76
C GLU A 192 13.11 0.95 -7.10
N VAL A 193 12.30 0.14 -6.38
CA VAL A 193 12.19 -1.30 -6.66
C VAL A 193 11.48 -1.59 -7.97
N VAL A 194 10.41 -0.88 -8.30
CA VAL A 194 9.70 -1.05 -9.57
C VAL A 194 10.65 -0.77 -10.75
N ASN A 195 11.42 0.32 -10.68
CA ASN A 195 12.39 0.66 -11.72
C ASN A 195 13.55 -0.34 -11.79
N LYS A 196 14.07 -0.78 -10.65
CA LYS A 196 15.07 -1.83 -10.59
C LYS A 196 14.60 -3.12 -11.26
N ILE A 197 13.35 -3.54 -11.03
CA ILE A 197 12.78 -4.73 -11.68
C ILE A 197 12.71 -4.53 -13.20
N LYS A 198 12.32 -3.34 -13.66
CA LYS A 198 12.30 -3.00 -15.10
C LYS A 198 13.70 -3.05 -15.75
N GLU A 199 14.71 -2.56 -15.04
CA GLU A 199 16.08 -2.48 -15.54
C GLU A 199 16.82 -3.82 -15.55
N GLU A 200 16.54 -4.68 -14.55
CA GLU A 200 17.27 -5.95 -14.35
C GLU A 200 16.60 -7.15 -15.05
N ASN A 201 15.42 -6.99 -15.67
CA ASN A 201 14.70 -8.10 -16.27
C ASN A 201 14.28 -7.79 -17.71
N GLU A 202 14.40 -8.79 -18.57
CA GLU A 202 13.96 -8.71 -19.95
C GLU A 202 12.43 -8.71 -20.06
N PRO A 203 11.87 -8.09 -21.13
CA PRO A 203 10.44 -8.15 -21.38
C PRO A 203 9.92 -9.59 -21.49
N THR A 204 8.87 -9.86 -20.74
CA THR A 204 8.23 -11.19 -20.71
C THR A 204 7.36 -11.38 -21.95
N ASN A 205 7.49 -12.53 -22.57
CA ASN A 205 6.60 -12.91 -23.67
C ASN A 205 5.25 -13.41 -23.13
N TYR A 206 4.30 -12.51 -22.94
CA TYR A 206 2.93 -12.85 -22.62
C TYR A 206 2.25 -13.49 -23.84
N THR A 207 1.97 -14.77 -23.77
CA THR A 207 1.30 -15.50 -24.87
C THR A 207 -0.06 -14.89 -25.20
N ASN A 208 -0.80 -14.41 -24.21
CA ASN A 208 -2.05 -13.68 -24.39
C ASN A 208 -2.25 -12.64 -23.26
N LYS A 209 -1.80 -11.42 -23.50
CA LYS A 209 -1.92 -10.32 -22.53
C LYS A 209 -3.36 -10.03 -22.13
N ARG A 210 -4.30 -10.11 -23.07
CA ARG A 210 -5.71 -9.79 -22.82
C ARG A 210 -6.34 -10.76 -21.82
N GLU A 211 -6.09 -12.05 -21.99
CA GLU A 211 -6.62 -13.07 -21.05
C GLU A 211 -6.04 -12.92 -19.63
N VAL A 212 -4.76 -12.52 -19.49
CA VAL A 212 -4.18 -12.24 -18.17
C VAL A 212 -4.93 -11.07 -17.51
N VAL A 213 -5.15 -9.99 -18.26
CA VAL A 213 -5.91 -8.81 -17.81
C VAL A 213 -7.34 -9.19 -17.43
N ASP A 214 -8.04 -9.93 -18.29
CA ASP A 214 -9.43 -10.33 -18.07
C ASP A 214 -9.53 -11.22 -16.81
N LYS A 215 -8.57 -12.13 -16.61
CA LYS A 215 -8.54 -12.97 -15.41
C LYS A 215 -8.26 -12.17 -14.13
N LEU A 216 -7.37 -11.20 -14.16
CA LEU A 216 -7.12 -10.34 -13.01
C LEU A 216 -8.33 -9.46 -12.68
N LYS A 217 -9.05 -8.95 -13.68
CA LYS A 217 -10.30 -8.22 -13.48
C LYS A 217 -11.39 -9.10 -12.85
N GLU A 218 -11.50 -10.36 -13.27
CA GLU A 218 -12.41 -11.32 -12.64
C GLU A 218 -12.11 -11.47 -11.14
N LEU A 219 -10.83 -11.61 -10.77
CA LEU A 219 -10.41 -11.72 -9.37
C LEU A 219 -10.72 -10.46 -8.56
N VAL A 220 -10.60 -9.28 -9.16
CA VAL A 220 -11.02 -8.00 -8.53
C VAL A 220 -12.53 -7.96 -8.32
N SER A 221 -13.32 -8.40 -9.32
CA SER A 221 -14.80 -8.43 -9.24
C SER A 221 -15.29 -9.40 -8.15
N LEU A 222 -14.58 -10.52 -7.91
CA LEU A 222 -14.90 -11.42 -6.79
C LEU A 222 -14.79 -10.71 -5.44
N GLY A 223 -13.83 -9.80 -5.27
CA GLY A 223 -13.66 -9.00 -4.05
C GLY A 223 -14.77 -7.95 -3.84
N GLU A 224 -15.62 -7.70 -4.83
CA GLU A 224 -16.79 -6.80 -4.69
C GLU A 224 -18.00 -7.51 -4.05
N ASN A 225 -17.95 -8.81 -3.92
CA ASN A 225 -19.04 -9.59 -3.34
C ASN A 225 -18.97 -9.54 -1.81
N VAL A 226 -20.06 -9.12 -1.18
CA VAL A 226 -20.18 -8.92 0.28
C VAL A 226 -19.91 -10.19 1.07
N ASP A 227 -20.31 -11.37 0.54
CA ASP A 227 -20.11 -12.66 1.22
C ASP A 227 -18.63 -13.00 1.43
N TYR A 228 -17.75 -12.57 0.50
CA TYR A 228 -16.31 -12.79 0.64
C TYR A 228 -15.65 -11.81 1.62
N GLN A 229 -16.18 -10.58 1.72
CA GLN A 229 -15.69 -9.59 2.67
C GLN A 229 -16.01 -10.00 4.12
N GLU A 230 -17.20 -10.51 4.40
CA GLU A 230 -17.60 -11.00 5.72
C GLU A 230 -16.73 -12.18 6.18
N GLN A 231 -16.49 -13.17 5.31
CA GLN A 231 -15.60 -14.29 5.61
C GLN A 231 -14.15 -13.86 5.86
N HIS A 232 -13.70 -12.81 5.17
CA HIS A 232 -12.36 -12.27 5.39
C HIS A 232 -12.23 -11.58 6.76
N ILE A 233 -13.24 -10.80 7.17
CA ILE A 233 -13.31 -10.15 8.48
C ILE A 233 -13.32 -11.19 9.59
N GLU A 234 -14.07 -12.27 9.47
CA GLU A 234 -14.09 -13.39 10.44
C GLU A 234 -12.71 -14.05 10.55
N ASN A 235 -12.04 -14.30 9.43
CA ASN A 235 -10.69 -14.87 9.40
C ASN A 235 -9.65 -13.96 10.06
N ILE A 236 -9.73 -12.63 9.87
CA ILE A 236 -8.85 -11.64 10.52
C ILE A 236 -9.10 -11.63 12.03
N ASN A 237 -10.35 -11.60 12.47
CA ASN A 237 -10.73 -11.60 13.88
C ASN A 237 -10.24 -12.87 14.59
N ASP A 238 -10.33 -14.02 13.94
CA ASP A 238 -9.78 -15.29 14.41
C ASP A 238 -8.24 -15.26 14.54
N MET A 239 -7.55 -14.61 13.60
CA MET A 239 -6.10 -14.47 13.65
C MET A 239 -5.65 -13.49 14.75
N ILE A 240 -6.33 -12.37 14.92
CA ILE A 240 -6.03 -11.36 15.97
C ILE A 240 -6.31 -11.96 17.35
N GLY A 241 -7.40 -12.73 17.52
CA GLY A 241 -7.74 -13.38 18.78
C GLY A 241 -6.72 -14.45 19.23
N LYS A 242 -6.08 -15.13 18.26
CA LYS A 242 -5.11 -16.21 18.53
C LYS A 242 -3.67 -15.71 18.76
N ASN A 243 -3.35 -14.47 18.38
CA ASN A 243 -1.99 -13.93 18.41
C ASN A 243 -1.71 -12.97 19.58
N ARG A 244 -2.67 -12.70 20.44
CA ARG A 244 -2.43 -11.96 21.70
C ARG A 244 -1.76 -12.90 22.71
N ILE A 245 -0.45 -12.86 22.74
CA ILE A 245 0.31 -13.45 23.85
C ILE A 245 0.30 -12.40 24.95
N TYR A 246 -0.58 -12.59 25.93
CA TYR A 246 -0.45 -11.87 27.20
C TYR A 246 0.81 -12.43 27.89
N GLY A 247 1.83 -11.57 27.99
CA GLY A 247 2.98 -11.82 28.86
C GLY A 247 2.65 -11.34 30.26
#